data_91c6c246c60fda4e8880403c1f5e02ce
#
_entry.id   91c6c246c60fda4e8880403c1f5e02ce
#
_cell.length_a   1.000
_cell.length_b   1.000
_cell.length_c   1.000
_cell.angle_alpha   90.00
_cell.angle_beta   90.00
_cell.angle_gamma   90.00
#
_symmetry.space_group_name_H-M   'P 1'
#
loop_
_entity.id
_entity.type
_entity.pdbx_description
1 polymer ?
#
loop_
_entity_poly.entity_id
_entity_poly.type
_entity_poly.pdbx_seq_one_letter_code
_entity_poly.pdbx_strand_id
1 'polypeptide(L)'
;KLKKKSPVPIHSFQDATLHGPTEVLKGDGTPYRVYSPFSKRWLPVEKRRSGGRPSSIKTPSDLESRPLPTLSHWGLEKEDWELPKGGEKAARQRMSEALGHRISRYDDTRDIPSLPGTSRLSQDLRWGTLSIRELYHKAVKTGSEQYLKELGWREFYFQILHHFPEVLSDEFNPDWRGLPWNEPGKNFEAWKSGETGFPIIDAGIRELLKTGFMHNRVRMIVAMFLTKDLHIDWRLGEQFFAQHLLDGEIASNNGGWQWSAGTGADAA
;
A
#
# COMPACT_ATOMS: atom_id res chain seq x y z
N LYS A 1 0.62 25.59 -2.92
CA LYS A 1 -0.31 26.70 -3.32
C LYS A 1 -1.11 27.23 -2.11
N LEU A 2 -1.64 26.39 -1.21
CA LEU A 2 -2.41 26.83 -0.05
C LEU A 2 -1.60 27.71 0.91
N LYS A 3 -0.33 27.34 1.24
CA LYS A 3 0.53 28.13 2.14
C LYS A 3 0.72 29.60 1.70
N LYS A 4 0.67 29.88 0.38
CA LYS A 4 0.84 31.23 -0.16
C LYS A 4 -0.46 32.06 -0.16
N LYS A 5 -1.63 31.45 0.02
CA LYS A 5 -2.94 32.10 -0.08
C LYS A 5 -3.71 32.13 1.25
N SER A 6 -3.21 31.45 2.29
CA SER A 6 -3.89 31.39 3.57
C SER A 6 -3.55 32.63 4.44
N PRO A 7 -4.54 33.32 5.03
CA PRO A 7 -4.32 34.36 6.00
C PRO A 7 -3.85 33.83 7.37
N VAL A 8 -3.90 32.51 7.58
CA VAL A 8 -3.46 31.85 8.82
C VAL A 8 -2.23 30.99 8.58
N PRO A 9 -1.37 30.78 9.59
CA PRO A 9 -0.23 29.89 9.50
C PRO A 9 -0.65 28.46 9.14
N ILE A 10 -0.03 27.86 8.11
CA ILE A 10 -0.23 26.45 7.74
C ILE A 10 1.02 25.66 8.10
N HIS A 11 0.88 24.70 9.00
CA HIS A 11 1.91 23.75 9.38
C HIS A 11 1.69 22.43 8.65
N SER A 12 2.76 21.86 8.09
CA SER A 12 2.74 20.53 7.46
C SER A 12 3.49 19.55 8.35
N PHE A 13 2.87 18.39 8.56
CA PHE A 13 3.47 17.31 9.35
C PHE A 13 3.60 16.06 8.49
N GLN A 14 4.66 15.30 8.73
CA GLN A 14 4.89 13.99 8.12
C GLN A 14 4.15 12.94 8.93
N ASP A 15 3.30 12.15 8.29
CA ASP A 15 2.50 11.14 8.99
C ASP A 15 2.46 9.79 8.28
N ALA A 16 2.26 9.75 6.96
CA ALA A 16 2.08 8.53 6.20
C ALA A 16 3.33 7.62 6.13
N THR A 17 4.53 8.16 6.35
CA THR A 17 5.82 7.46 6.28
C THR A 17 6.66 7.68 7.54
N LEU A 18 7.64 6.82 7.78
CA LEU A 18 8.58 6.94 8.90
C LEU A 18 9.55 8.10 8.68
N HIS A 19 10.02 8.27 7.45
CA HIS A 19 10.93 9.35 7.04
C HIS A 19 10.30 10.21 5.95
N GLY A 20 10.73 11.47 5.90
CA GLY A 20 10.41 12.35 4.77
C GLY A 20 11.09 11.91 3.48
N PRO A 21 10.57 12.33 2.33
CA PRO A 21 11.09 11.90 1.03
C PRO A 21 12.55 12.36 0.76
N THR A 22 13.06 13.30 1.55
CA THR A 22 14.45 13.81 1.45
C THR A 22 15.35 13.34 2.60
N GLU A 23 14.84 12.50 3.51
CA GLU A 23 15.62 12.06 4.68
C GLU A 23 16.46 10.81 4.40
N VAL A 24 16.09 10.00 3.38
CA VAL A 24 16.81 8.79 2.99
C VAL A 24 17.25 8.90 1.54
N LEU A 25 18.36 9.55 1.31
CA LEU A 25 18.96 9.78 -0.01
C LEU A 25 20.37 9.15 -0.08
N LYS A 26 20.88 9.01 -1.31
CA LYS A 26 22.27 8.64 -1.57
C LYS A 26 23.22 9.75 -1.07
N GLY A 27 24.52 9.45 -1.01
CA GLY A 27 25.54 10.42 -0.60
C GLY A 27 25.66 11.65 -1.49
N ASP A 28 25.22 11.55 -2.75
CA ASP A 28 25.17 12.65 -3.73
C ASP A 28 23.87 13.47 -3.67
N GLY A 29 22.96 13.14 -2.72
CA GLY A 29 21.66 13.79 -2.57
C GLY A 29 20.59 13.32 -3.53
N THR A 30 20.87 12.33 -4.39
CA THR A 30 19.87 11.76 -5.32
C THR A 30 19.06 10.64 -4.67
N PRO A 31 17.80 10.39 -5.14
CA PRO A 31 16.98 9.31 -4.61
C PRO A 31 17.49 7.92 -5.03
N TYR A 32 17.18 6.93 -4.21
CA TYR A 32 17.39 5.53 -4.57
C TYR A 32 16.37 5.09 -5.63
N ARG A 33 16.83 4.28 -6.59
CA ARG A 33 16.01 3.66 -7.66
C ARG A 33 15.89 2.15 -7.50
N VAL A 34 16.65 1.58 -6.57
CA VAL A 34 16.74 0.14 -6.27
C VAL A 34 16.54 -0.05 -4.77
N TYR A 35 15.74 -1.05 -4.40
CA TYR A 35 15.33 -1.26 -3.00
C TYR A 35 16.48 -1.70 -2.09
N SER A 36 17.32 -2.64 -2.53
CA SER A 36 18.38 -3.20 -1.67
C SER A 36 19.33 -2.13 -1.09
N PRO A 37 19.89 -1.19 -1.87
CA PRO A 37 20.68 -0.12 -1.31
C PRO A 37 19.86 0.88 -0.49
N PHE A 38 18.60 1.14 -0.87
CA PHE A 38 17.66 1.94 -0.06
C PHE A 38 17.46 1.31 1.32
N SER A 39 17.12 0.04 1.38
CA SER A 39 16.88 -0.70 2.62
C SER A 39 18.08 -0.67 3.56
N LYS A 40 19.29 -0.89 3.03
CA LYS A 40 20.54 -0.81 3.79
C LYS A 40 20.78 0.58 4.42
N ARG A 41 20.36 1.63 3.73
CA ARG A 41 20.43 3.00 4.25
C ARG A 41 19.28 3.30 5.20
N TRP A 42 18.08 2.83 4.89
CA TRP A 42 16.85 3.11 5.63
C TRP A 42 16.81 2.44 7.00
N LEU A 43 17.21 1.16 7.12
CA LEU A 43 17.13 0.39 8.35
C LEU A 43 17.83 1.06 9.55
N PRO A 44 19.09 1.53 9.45
CA PRO A 44 19.82 2.10 10.58
C PRO A 44 19.40 3.55 10.93
N VAL A 45 18.69 4.26 10.05
CA VAL A 45 18.23 5.62 10.37
C VAL A 45 17.19 5.55 11.48
N GLU A 46 17.34 6.39 12.50
CA GLU A 46 16.42 6.45 13.64
C GLU A 46 15.00 6.81 13.17
N LYS A 47 14.00 6.06 13.64
CA LYS A 47 12.60 6.29 13.34
C LYS A 47 11.95 7.10 14.46
N ARG A 48 11.35 8.22 14.10
CA ARG A 48 10.61 9.06 15.05
C ARG A 48 9.51 8.23 15.72
N ARG A 49 9.33 8.45 17.01
CA ARG A 49 8.23 7.81 17.75
C ARG A 49 6.90 8.50 17.44
N SER A 50 5.81 7.77 17.62
CA SER A 50 4.48 8.37 17.63
C SER A 50 4.35 9.37 18.78
N GLY A 51 3.62 10.46 18.58
CA GLY A 51 3.24 11.38 19.64
C GLY A 51 2.41 10.67 20.72
N GLY A 52 2.47 11.16 21.94
CA GLY A 52 1.60 10.70 23.02
C GLY A 52 0.13 11.04 22.74
N ARG A 53 -0.78 10.32 23.40
CA ARG A 53 -2.21 10.68 23.37
C ARG A 53 -2.39 12.04 24.05
N PRO A 54 -3.04 13.02 23.38
CA PRO A 54 -3.33 14.30 24.01
C PRO A 54 -4.28 14.07 25.20
N SER A 55 -4.02 14.75 26.30
CA SER A 55 -4.86 14.67 27.50
C SER A 55 -6.23 15.34 27.29
N SER A 56 -6.28 16.35 26.43
CA SER A 56 -7.51 17.03 26.04
C SER A 56 -7.38 17.61 24.63
N ILE A 57 -8.48 17.65 23.91
CA ILE A 57 -8.62 18.39 22.65
C ILE A 57 -9.60 19.54 22.94
N LYS A 58 -9.10 20.76 22.79
CA LYS A 58 -9.95 21.95 22.96
C LYS A 58 -10.56 22.30 21.59
N THR A 59 -11.88 22.38 21.55
CA THR A 59 -12.64 22.86 20.40
C THR A 59 -13.43 24.12 20.82
N PRO A 60 -13.70 25.08 19.92
CA PRO A 60 -14.63 26.16 20.21
C PRO A 60 -15.99 25.60 20.65
N SER A 61 -16.58 26.20 21.67
CA SER A 61 -17.84 25.74 22.27
C SER A 61 -19.06 26.02 21.39
N ASP A 62 -18.92 26.94 20.44
CA ASP A 62 -19.95 27.43 19.54
C ASP A 62 -19.98 26.70 18.18
N LEU A 63 -19.13 25.68 18.00
CA LEU A 63 -19.16 24.84 16.79
C LEU A 63 -20.30 23.80 16.86
N GLU A 64 -21.25 23.96 15.95
CA GLU A 64 -22.25 22.93 15.72
C GLU A 64 -21.64 21.66 15.12
N SER A 65 -21.90 20.53 15.75
CA SER A 65 -21.55 19.23 15.17
C SER A 65 -22.56 18.82 14.11
N ARG A 66 -22.07 18.43 12.95
CA ARG A 66 -22.92 17.80 11.91
C ARG A 66 -22.84 16.27 12.02
N PRO A 67 -23.95 15.55 11.75
CA PRO A 67 -23.90 14.10 11.70
C PRO A 67 -22.97 13.64 10.56
N LEU A 68 -22.31 12.50 10.76
CA LEU A 68 -21.54 11.87 9.68
C LEU A 68 -22.50 11.49 8.55
N PRO A 69 -22.18 11.81 7.29
CA PRO A 69 -23.00 11.42 6.16
C PRO A 69 -23.04 9.90 6.02
N THR A 70 -24.16 9.38 5.57
CA THR A 70 -24.35 7.96 5.25
C THR A 70 -23.89 7.67 3.81
N LEU A 71 -23.72 6.40 3.47
CA LEU A 71 -23.44 6.02 2.07
C LEU A 71 -24.53 6.53 1.12
N SER A 72 -25.79 6.43 1.52
CA SER A 72 -26.93 6.93 0.73
C SER A 72 -26.91 8.44 0.51
N HIS A 73 -26.32 9.23 1.43
CA HIS A 73 -26.10 10.66 1.22
C HIS A 73 -25.20 10.96 0.00
N TRP A 74 -24.31 10.04 -0.29
CA TRP A 74 -23.39 10.13 -1.43
C TRP A 74 -23.89 9.36 -2.67
N GLY A 75 -25.11 8.81 -2.64
CA GLY A 75 -25.63 7.96 -3.71
C GLY A 75 -24.91 6.61 -3.85
N LEU A 76 -24.25 6.19 -2.78
CA LEU A 76 -23.53 4.91 -2.72
C LEU A 76 -24.40 3.84 -2.04
N GLU A 77 -24.39 2.66 -2.58
CA GLU A 77 -25.01 1.46 -1.97
C GLU A 77 -23.98 0.73 -1.11
N LYS A 78 -24.50 -0.07 -0.18
CA LYS A 78 -23.66 -0.94 0.63
C LYS A 78 -23.37 -2.20 -0.16
N GLU A 79 -22.13 -2.42 -0.49
CA GLU A 79 -21.67 -3.67 -1.09
C GLU A 79 -21.73 -4.84 -0.10
N ASP A 80 -21.96 -6.05 -0.59
CA ASP A 80 -21.95 -7.29 0.21
C ASP A 80 -20.54 -7.87 0.32
N TRP A 81 -19.62 -7.06 0.87
CA TRP A 81 -18.24 -7.43 1.07
C TRP A 81 -18.00 -7.90 2.50
N GLU A 82 -17.15 -8.91 2.68
CA GLU A 82 -16.69 -9.36 3.98
C GLU A 82 -15.57 -8.42 4.53
N LEU A 83 -15.97 -7.20 4.88
CA LEU A 83 -15.04 -6.17 5.30
C LEU A 83 -14.57 -6.34 6.75
N PRO A 84 -13.29 -6.10 7.04
CA PRO A 84 -12.81 -6.04 8.41
C PRO A 84 -13.41 -4.83 9.13
N LYS A 85 -13.67 -4.98 10.44
CA LYS A 85 -14.18 -3.88 11.26
C LYS A 85 -13.21 -2.69 11.22
N GLY A 86 -13.70 -1.51 10.87
CA GLY A 86 -12.93 -0.28 10.79
C GLY A 86 -12.65 0.36 12.15
N GLY A 87 -11.81 1.42 12.13
CA GLY A 87 -11.52 2.27 13.26
C GLY A 87 -10.29 1.85 14.08
N GLU A 88 -9.75 2.82 14.84
CA GLU A 88 -8.50 2.70 15.58
C GLU A 88 -8.49 1.53 16.59
N LYS A 89 -9.59 1.31 17.30
CA LYS A 89 -9.70 0.21 18.29
C LYS A 89 -9.54 -1.15 17.62
N ALA A 90 -10.22 -1.37 16.49
CA ALA A 90 -10.14 -2.61 15.74
C ALA A 90 -8.76 -2.79 15.07
N ALA A 91 -8.17 -1.71 14.55
CA ALA A 91 -6.81 -1.71 14.00
C ALA A 91 -5.75 -2.11 15.03
N ARG A 92 -5.83 -1.55 16.24
CA ARG A 92 -4.92 -1.89 17.36
C ARG A 92 -5.09 -3.34 17.82
N GLN A 93 -6.31 -3.86 17.81
CA GLN A 93 -6.56 -5.27 18.12
C GLN A 93 -5.89 -6.17 17.07
N ARG A 94 -6.12 -5.91 15.77
CA ARG A 94 -5.44 -6.65 14.67
C ARG A 94 -3.92 -6.58 14.77
N MET A 95 -3.39 -5.40 15.09
CA MET A 95 -1.94 -5.23 15.29
C MET A 95 -1.43 -6.11 16.44
N SER A 96 -2.13 -6.13 17.57
CA SER A 96 -1.74 -6.96 18.74
C SER A 96 -1.74 -8.45 18.40
N GLU A 97 -2.77 -8.91 17.70
CA GLU A 97 -2.87 -10.30 17.23
C GLU A 97 -1.76 -10.65 16.22
N ALA A 98 -1.51 -9.76 15.26
CA ALA A 98 -0.47 -9.96 14.26
C ALA A 98 0.92 -10.06 14.89
N LEU A 99 1.28 -9.11 15.75
CA LEU A 99 2.60 -9.06 16.38
C LEU A 99 2.78 -10.15 17.44
N GLY A 100 1.69 -10.63 18.08
CA GLY A 100 1.75 -11.69 19.07
C GLY A 100 2.03 -13.08 18.51
N HIS A 101 1.57 -13.37 17.30
CA HIS A 101 1.58 -14.75 16.78
C HIS A 101 2.09 -14.89 15.34
N ARG A 102 1.75 -13.94 14.43
CA ARG A 102 2.03 -14.12 13.00
C ARG A 102 3.42 -13.64 12.63
N ILE A 103 3.82 -12.49 13.15
CA ILE A 103 5.08 -11.83 12.73
C ILE A 103 6.32 -12.52 13.31
N SER A 104 6.22 -13.21 14.44
CA SER A 104 7.32 -14.06 14.97
C SER A 104 7.70 -15.22 14.04
N ARG A 105 6.80 -15.65 13.15
CA ARG A 105 7.02 -16.70 12.14
C ARG A 105 6.93 -16.16 10.71
N TYR A 106 7.04 -14.86 10.56
CA TYR A 106 6.81 -14.18 9.28
C TYR A 106 7.73 -14.70 8.17
N ASP A 107 8.99 -14.90 8.49
CA ASP A 107 10.02 -15.33 7.53
C ASP A 107 9.69 -16.70 6.91
N ASP A 108 9.07 -17.60 7.68
CA ASP A 108 8.70 -18.94 7.23
C ASP A 108 7.32 -18.99 6.54
N THR A 109 6.41 -18.06 6.87
CA THR A 109 4.99 -18.19 6.50
C THR A 109 4.51 -17.16 5.49
N ARG A 110 5.26 -16.06 5.32
CA ARG A 110 4.87 -14.93 4.46
C ARG A 110 4.61 -15.28 2.99
N ASP A 111 5.25 -16.32 2.50
CA ASP A 111 5.16 -16.73 1.09
C ASP A 111 4.12 -17.83 0.83
N ILE A 112 3.39 -18.24 1.85
CA ILE A 112 2.38 -19.31 1.77
C ILE A 112 0.97 -18.69 1.89
N PRO A 113 0.26 -18.46 0.77
CA PRO A 113 -1.03 -17.75 0.78
C PRO A 113 -2.13 -18.45 1.60
N SER A 114 -2.08 -19.78 1.76
CA SER A 114 -3.04 -20.56 2.53
C SER A 114 -2.88 -20.43 4.05
N LEU A 115 -1.77 -19.84 4.51
CA LEU A 115 -1.52 -19.62 5.94
C LEU A 115 -1.85 -18.19 6.36
N PRO A 116 -2.32 -17.95 7.60
CA PRO A 116 -2.48 -16.62 8.14
C PRO A 116 -1.13 -16.01 8.54
N GLY A 117 -0.15 -16.03 7.62
CA GLY A 117 1.25 -15.67 7.86
C GLY A 117 1.58 -14.18 7.74
N THR A 118 0.63 -13.35 7.30
CA THR A 118 0.84 -11.89 7.13
C THR A 118 0.11 -11.09 8.19
N SER A 119 0.50 -9.83 8.37
CA SER A 119 -0.11 -8.96 9.39
C SER A 119 -1.54 -8.55 9.06
N ARG A 120 -1.89 -8.43 7.78
CA ARG A 120 -3.15 -7.85 7.30
C ARG A 120 -3.45 -6.46 7.87
N LEU A 121 -2.40 -5.59 7.98
CA LEU A 121 -2.50 -4.23 8.51
C LEU A 121 -2.38 -3.16 7.43
N SER A 122 -2.27 -3.54 6.17
CA SER A 122 -2.08 -2.62 5.04
C SER A 122 -3.23 -1.62 4.91
N GLN A 123 -4.49 -2.06 5.05
CA GLN A 123 -5.65 -1.17 5.05
C GLN A 123 -5.63 -0.20 6.24
N ASP A 124 -5.17 -0.63 7.40
CA ASP A 124 -5.10 0.23 8.59
C ASP A 124 -4.04 1.33 8.43
N LEU A 125 -2.93 1.01 7.77
CA LEU A 125 -1.91 1.99 7.40
C LEU A 125 -2.40 2.93 6.28
N ARG A 126 -3.15 2.39 5.32
CA ARG A 126 -3.71 3.18 4.20
C ARG A 126 -4.68 4.25 4.70
N TRP A 127 -5.58 3.88 5.62
CA TRP A 127 -6.62 4.77 6.13
C TRP A 127 -6.19 5.53 7.39
N GLY A 128 -4.95 5.34 7.87
CA GLY A 128 -4.44 6.03 9.06
C GLY A 128 -5.12 5.64 10.37
N THR A 129 -5.86 4.52 10.40
CA THR A 129 -6.41 3.96 11.64
C THR A 129 -5.34 3.34 12.53
N LEU A 130 -4.13 3.15 11.97
CA LEU A 130 -2.94 2.72 12.67
C LEU A 130 -1.76 3.59 12.26
N SER A 131 -1.00 4.11 13.23
CA SER A 131 0.23 4.84 12.98
C SER A 131 1.35 3.88 12.52
N ILE A 132 2.00 4.19 11.41
CA ILE A 132 3.18 3.46 10.94
C ILE A 132 4.32 3.50 11.96
N ARG A 133 4.46 4.59 12.73
CA ARG A 133 5.47 4.72 13.79
C ARG A 133 5.17 3.79 14.96
N GLU A 134 3.91 3.70 15.38
CA GLU A 134 3.49 2.77 16.42
C GLU A 134 3.75 1.31 16.00
N LEU A 135 3.34 0.96 14.77
CA LEU A 135 3.56 -0.37 14.22
C LEU A 135 5.05 -0.71 14.15
N TYR A 136 5.89 0.16 13.60
CA TYR A 136 7.33 -0.07 13.47
C TYR A 136 7.99 -0.34 14.82
N HIS A 137 7.79 0.53 15.80
CA HIS A 137 8.43 0.38 17.12
C HIS A 137 7.95 -0.85 17.89
N LYS A 138 6.72 -1.31 17.65
CA LYS A 138 6.24 -2.58 18.21
C LYS A 138 6.77 -3.78 17.43
N ALA A 139 6.85 -3.69 16.10
CA ALA A 139 7.36 -4.75 15.25
C ALA A 139 8.84 -5.05 15.48
N VAL A 140 9.66 -4.05 15.77
CA VAL A 140 11.08 -4.25 16.16
C VAL A 140 11.22 -5.27 17.29
N LYS A 141 10.28 -5.31 18.22
CA LYS A 141 10.30 -6.23 19.38
C LYS A 141 10.03 -7.70 18.99
N THR A 142 9.51 -7.96 17.81
CA THR A 142 9.25 -9.35 17.33
C THR A 142 10.49 -10.03 16.79
N GLY A 143 11.54 -9.28 16.46
CA GLY A 143 12.79 -9.78 15.89
C GLY A 143 12.75 -10.10 14.39
N SER A 144 11.59 -10.00 13.71
CA SER A 144 11.54 -10.23 12.26
C SER A 144 12.04 -9.00 11.49
N GLU A 145 13.31 -9.02 11.07
CA GLU A 145 13.89 -7.99 10.21
C GLU A 145 13.20 -7.98 8.83
N GLN A 146 12.76 -9.15 8.36
CA GLN A 146 12.04 -9.25 7.09
C GLN A 146 10.72 -8.46 7.10
N TYR A 147 9.97 -8.52 8.21
CA TYR A 147 8.76 -7.71 8.33
C TYR A 147 9.06 -6.20 8.34
N LEU A 148 10.16 -5.79 8.99
CA LEU A 148 10.59 -4.39 8.94
C LEU A 148 10.97 -3.96 7.51
N LYS A 149 11.59 -4.85 6.74
CA LYS A 149 11.89 -4.60 5.32
C LYS A 149 10.62 -4.42 4.48
N GLU A 150 9.52 -5.12 4.79
CA GLU A 150 8.24 -4.87 4.09
C GLU A 150 7.66 -3.47 4.38
N LEU A 151 7.83 -2.97 5.60
CA LEU A 151 7.51 -1.57 5.90
C LEU A 151 8.43 -0.60 5.14
N GLY A 152 9.69 -1.00 4.94
CA GLY A 152 10.66 -0.29 4.10
C GLY A 152 10.26 -0.27 2.62
N TRP A 153 9.74 -1.38 2.07
CA TRP A 153 9.21 -1.43 0.70
C TRP A 153 8.08 -0.42 0.48
N ARG A 154 7.14 -0.33 1.42
CA ARG A 154 6.08 0.66 1.37
C ARG A 154 6.66 2.07 1.29
N GLU A 155 7.62 2.42 2.14
CA GLU A 155 8.25 3.75 2.14
C GLU A 155 9.09 4.00 0.89
N PHE A 156 9.75 2.98 0.35
CA PHE A 156 10.47 3.05 -0.91
C PHE A 156 9.57 3.49 -2.07
N TYR A 157 8.39 2.89 -2.21
CA TYR A 157 7.43 3.29 -3.25
C TYR A 157 6.89 4.70 -3.04
N PHE A 158 6.70 5.15 -1.81
CA PHE A 158 6.37 6.56 -1.56
C PHE A 158 7.48 7.51 -2.02
N GLN A 159 8.74 7.13 -1.85
CA GLN A 159 9.87 7.92 -2.33
C GLN A 159 9.96 7.90 -3.85
N ILE A 160 9.75 6.75 -4.49
CA ILE A 160 9.67 6.65 -5.95
C ILE A 160 8.61 7.61 -6.48
N LEU A 161 7.39 7.53 -5.98
CA LEU A 161 6.32 8.41 -6.44
C LEU A 161 6.60 9.91 -6.19
N HIS A 162 7.25 10.24 -5.07
CA HIS A 162 7.60 11.63 -4.75
C HIS A 162 8.64 12.20 -5.71
N HIS A 163 9.68 11.45 -6.00
CA HIS A 163 10.83 11.91 -6.80
C HIS A 163 10.61 11.72 -8.32
N PHE A 164 9.75 10.80 -8.71
CA PHE A 164 9.44 10.42 -10.10
C PHE A 164 7.93 10.37 -10.32
N PRO A 165 7.21 11.50 -10.17
CA PRO A 165 5.74 11.52 -10.25
C PRO A 165 5.19 11.09 -11.62
N GLU A 166 6.01 11.11 -12.66
CA GLU A 166 5.69 10.61 -14.00
C GLU A 166 5.34 9.10 -14.02
N VAL A 167 5.73 8.32 -13.00
CA VAL A 167 5.38 6.90 -12.90
C VAL A 167 3.87 6.64 -12.84
N LEU A 168 3.07 7.66 -12.56
CA LEU A 168 1.61 7.54 -12.59
C LEU A 168 1.06 7.37 -14.01
N SER A 169 1.79 7.82 -15.03
CA SER A 169 1.38 7.75 -16.43
C SER A 169 2.33 6.90 -17.28
N ASP A 170 3.62 6.91 -16.93
CA ASP A 170 4.67 6.33 -17.73
C ASP A 170 5.42 5.22 -16.97
N GLU A 171 6.09 4.36 -17.71
CA GLU A 171 7.02 3.39 -17.15
C GLU A 171 8.17 4.13 -16.42
N PHE A 172 8.54 3.64 -15.23
CA PHE A 172 9.65 4.17 -14.46
C PHE A 172 10.97 4.09 -15.24
N ASN A 173 11.21 2.95 -15.91
CA ASN A 173 12.34 2.82 -16.82
C ASN A 173 11.95 3.35 -18.21
N PRO A 174 12.59 4.44 -18.68
CA PRO A 174 12.27 5.04 -19.98
C PRO A 174 12.44 4.10 -21.18
N ASP A 175 13.32 3.08 -21.07
CA ASP A 175 13.59 2.13 -22.16
C ASP A 175 12.38 1.23 -22.45
N TRP A 176 11.44 1.13 -21.53
CA TRP A 176 10.21 0.33 -21.66
C TRP A 176 8.98 1.14 -22.04
N ARG A 177 9.13 2.46 -22.25
CA ARG A 177 7.99 3.31 -22.67
C ARG A 177 7.56 2.97 -24.07
N GLY A 178 6.23 2.88 -24.26
CA GLY A 178 5.65 2.56 -25.55
C GLY A 178 5.67 1.07 -25.92
N LEU A 179 5.72 0.18 -24.93
CA LEU A 179 5.53 -1.26 -25.15
C LEU A 179 4.21 -1.51 -25.89
N PRO A 180 4.21 -2.37 -26.95
CA PRO A 180 3.01 -2.70 -27.71
C PRO A 180 2.15 -3.71 -26.94
N TRP A 181 1.29 -3.22 -26.04
CA TRP A 181 0.36 -4.06 -25.30
C TRP A 181 -0.76 -4.60 -26.20
N ASN A 182 -1.27 -5.79 -25.87
CA ASN A 182 -2.44 -6.35 -26.53
C ASN A 182 -3.72 -5.59 -26.12
N GLU A 183 -4.70 -5.60 -27.04
CA GLU A 183 -6.04 -5.11 -26.71
C GLU A 183 -6.66 -5.97 -25.61
N PRO A 184 -7.36 -5.36 -24.62
CA PRO A 184 -7.79 -6.05 -23.41
C PRO A 184 -8.80 -7.19 -23.65
N GLY A 185 -9.72 -7.08 -24.54
CA GLY A 185 -10.64 -8.12 -25.02
C GLY A 185 -11.17 -9.12 -23.98
N LYS A 186 -11.56 -10.32 -24.43
CA LYS A 186 -12.17 -11.37 -23.59
C LYS A 186 -11.25 -11.90 -22.48
N ASN A 187 -9.95 -11.91 -22.71
CA ASN A 187 -8.99 -12.40 -21.72
C ASN A 187 -8.90 -11.48 -20.51
N PHE A 188 -9.04 -10.17 -20.73
CA PHE A 188 -9.09 -9.21 -19.63
C PHE A 188 -10.37 -9.33 -18.81
N GLU A 189 -11.52 -9.55 -19.48
CA GLU A 189 -12.79 -9.78 -18.78
C GLU A 189 -12.75 -11.06 -17.93
N ALA A 190 -12.22 -12.17 -18.48
CA ALA A 190 -12.02 -13.41 -17.74
C ALA A 190 -11.06 -13.24 -16.55
N TRP A 191 -10.00 -12.43 -16.71
CA TRP A 191 -9.09 -12.10 -15.61
C TRP A 191 -9.80 -11.30 -14.52
N LYS A 192 -10.57 -10.28 -14.86
CA LYS A 192 -11.33 -9.47 -13.88
C LYS A 192 -12.37 -10.26 -13.11
N SER A 193 -12.98 -11.25 -13.73
CA SER A 193 -14.01 -12.10 -13.10
C SER A 193 -13.44 -13.32 -12.35
N GLY A 194 -12.12 -13.59 -12.47
CA GLY A 194 -11.51 -14.80 -11.91
C GLY A 194 -11.99 -16.07 -12.59
N GLU A 195 -12.06 -16.05 -13.92
CA GLU A 195 -12.53 -17.13 -14.81
C GLU A 195 -11.51 -17.45 -15.90
N THR A 196 -10.22 -17.30 -15.57
CA THR A 196 -9.12 -17.57 -16.50
C THR A 196 -8.88 -19.06 -16.72
N GLY A 197 -9.35 -19.92 -15.81
CA GLY A 197 -9.03 -21.36 -15.77
C GLY A 197 -7.72 -21.67 -15.06
N PHE A 198 -6.97 -20.67 -14.59
CA PHE A 198 -5.76 -20.85 -13.77
C PHE A 198 -6.14 -20.70 -12.28
N PRO A 199 -6.13 -21.80 -11.50
CA PRO A 199 -6.72 -21.81 -10.16
C PRO A 199 -6.18 -20.72 -9.21
N ILE A 200 -4.88 -20.42 -9.23
CA ILE A 200 -4.28 -19.41 -8.34
C ILE A 200 -4.68 -17.98 -8.74
N ILE A 201 -4.83 -17.70 -10.03
CA ILE A 201 -5.28 -16.42 -10.56
C ILE A 201 -6.74 -16.21 -10.14
N ASP A 202 -7.58 -17.19 -10.46
CA ASP A 202 -9.02 -17.12 -10.22
C ASP A 202 -9.34 -17.00 -8.73
N ALA A 203 -8.65 -17.78 -7.89
CA ALA A 203 -8.77 -17.68 -6.43
C ALA A 203 -8.38 -16.30 -5.92
N GLY A 204 -7.26 -15.73 -6.42
CA GLY A 204 -6.80 -14.40 -6.03
C GLY A 204 -7.78 -13.30 -6.40
N ILE A 205 -8.31 -13.30 -7.60
CA ILE A 205 -9.30 -12.31 -8.05
C ILE A 205 -10.61 -12.46 -7.27
N ARG A 206 -11.08 -13.68 -7.03
CA ARG A 206 -12.30 -13.92 -6.24
C ARG A 206 -12.13 -13.48 -4.78
N GLU A 207 -10.95 -13.71 -4.15
CA GLU A 207 -10.65 -13.17 -2.82
C GLU A 207 -10.72 -11.63 -2.83
N LEU A 208 -10.11 -10.98 -3.83
CA LEU A 208 -10.14 -9.54 -3.96
C LEU A 208 -11.57 -9.00 -4.06
N LEU A 209 -12.38 -9.55 -4.96
CA LEU A 209 -13.75 -9.10 -5.20
C LEU A 209 -14.66 -9.30 -3.98
N LYS A 210 -14.41 -10.34 -3.18
CA LYS A 210 -15.21 -10.65 -2.00
C LYS A 210 -14.80 -9.89 -0.75
N THR A 211 -13.49 -9.64 -0.58
CA THR A 211 -12.92 -9.17 0.69
C THR A 211 -12.20 -7.83 0.61
N GLY A 212 -11.97 -7.32 -0.60
CA GLY A 212 -11.11 -6.15 -0.81
C GLY A 212 -9.64 -6.38 -0.48
N PHE A 213 -9.23 -7.64 -0.34
CA PHE A 213 -7.87 -8.03 0.01
C PHE A 213 -7.35 -9.11 -0.94
N MET A 214 -6.05 -9.12 -1.16
CA MET A 214 -5.33 -10.21 -1.84
C MET A 214 -3.96 -10.35 -1.20
N HIS A 215 -3.54 -11.58 -0.95
CA HIS A 215 -2.20 -11.87 -0.40
C HIS A 215 -1.10 -11.32 -1.33
N ASN A 216 -0.03 -10.71 -0.78
CA ASN A 216 1.01 -10.06 -1.58
C ASN A 216 1.62 -10.98 -2.66
N ARG A 217 1.93 -12.21 -2.33
CA ARG A 217 2.48 -13.17 -3.30
C ARG A 217 1.50 -13.44 -4.45
N VAL A 218 0.21 -13.51 -4.15
CA VAL A 218 -0.84 -13.70 -5.15
C VAL A 218 -1.00 -12.45 -6.01
N ARG A 219 -0.89 -11.24 -5.45
CA ARG A 219 -0.89 -9.99 -6.24
C ARG A 219 0.21 -10.01 -7.30
N MET A 220 1.42 -10.44 -6.95
CA MET A 220 2.52 -10.56 -7.92
C MET A 220 2.19 -11.54 -9.04
N ILE A 221 1.68 -12.72 -8.69
CA ILE A 221 1.33 -13.77 -9.66
C ILE A 221 0.22 -13.29 -10.60
N VAL A 222 -0.85 -12.72 -10.04
CA VAL A 222 -1.99 -12.19 -10.79
C VAL A 222 -1.59 -11.04 -11.72
N ALA A 223 -0.70 -10.15 -11.26
CA ALA A 223 -0.21 -9.04 -12.07
C ALA A 223 0.76 -9.51 -13.18
N MET A 224 1.67 -10.44 -12.86
CA MET A 224 2.55 -11.04 -13.88
C MET A 224 1.76 -11.80 -14.94
N PHE A 225 0.72 -12.53 -14.56
CA PHE A 225 -0.14 -13.21 -15.52
C PHE A 225 -0.80 -12.22 -16.49
N LEU A 226 -1.33 -11.09 -15.98
CA LEU A 226 -1.91 -10.07 -16.86
C LEU A 226 -0.87 -9.48 -17.83
N THR A 227 0.30 -9.12 -17.30
CA THR A 227 1.29 -8.33 -18.06
C THR A 227 2.23 -9.18 -18.93
N LYS A 228 2.62 -10.37 -18.46
CA LYS A 228 3.62 -11.21 -19.13
C LYS A 228 2.99 -12.35 -19.94
N ASP A 229 1.90 -12.95 -19.46
CA ASP A 229 1.25 -14.06 -20.16
C ASP A 229 0.14 -13.57 -21.11
N LEU A 230 -0.70 -12.64 -20.66
CA LEU A 230 -1.73 -12.04 -21.52
C LEU A 230 -1.23 -10.82 -22.32
N HIS A 231 -0.10 -10.27 -21.95
CA HIS A 231 0.53 -9.08 -22.55
C HIS A 231 -0.41 -7.88 -22.62
N ILE A 232 -1.16 -7.65 -21.53
CA ILE A 232 -2.11 -6.55 -21.36
C ILE A 232 -1.48 -5.45 -20.52
N ASP A 233 -1.78 -4.19 -20.84
CA ASP A 233 -1.22 -3.01 -20.18
C ASP A 233 -1.43 -3.05 -18.65
N TRP A 234 -0.35 -2.92 -17.92
CA TRP A 234 -0.34 -2.93 -16.45
C TRP A 234 -1.25 -1.85 -15.84
N ARG A 235 -1.47 -0.73 -16.54
CA ARG A 235 -2.34 0.36 -16.07
C ARG A 235 -3.78 -0.08 -15.89
N LEU A 236 -4.27 -0.97 -16.74
CA LEU A 236 -5.61 -1.54 -16.62
C LEU A 236 -5.76 -2.40 -15.35
N GLY A 237 -4.74 -3.19 -15.06
CA GLY A 237 -4.70 -3.98 -13.83
C GLY A 237 -4.53 -3.11 -12.57
N GLU A 238 -3.67 -2.09 -12.63
CA GLU A 238 -3.50 -1.11 -11.56
C GLU A 238 -4.82 -0.42 -11.22
N GLN A 239 -5.56 0.04 -12.22
CA GLN A 239 -6.86 0.67 -12.07
C GLN A 239 -7.88 -0.29 -11.46
N PHE A 240 -7.91 -1.54 -11.89
CA PHE A 240 -8.79 -2.56 -11.33
C PHE A 240 -8.47 -2.81 -9.84
N PHE A 241 -7.19 -2.90 -9.47
CA PHE A 241 -6.79 -3.04 -8.08
C PHE A 241 -7.13 -1.80 -7.26
N ALA A 242 -6.93 -0.59 -7.79
CA ALA A 242 -7.28 0.65 -7.11
C ALA A 242 -8.78 0.75 -6.78
N GLN A 243 -9.64 0.17 -7.62
CA GLN A 243 -11.10 0.13 -7.42
C GLN A 243 -11.56 -0.89 -6.37
N HIS A 244 -10.82 -2.00 -6.19
CA HIS A 244 -11.26 -3.14 -5.39
C HIS A 244 -10.47 -3.35 -4.10
N LEU A 245 -9.24 -2.85 -3.99
CA LEU A 245 -8.41 -3.03 -2.80
C LEU A 245 -8.78 -2.06 -1.68
N LEU A 246 -9.05 -2.56 -0.49
CA LEU A 246 -9.21 -1.75 0.74
C LEU A 246 -7.92 -1.01 1.11
N ASP A 247 -6.78 -1.58 0.78
CA ASP A 247 -5.45 -1.03 1.04
C ASP A 247 -4.83 -0.36 -0.20
N GLY A 248 -5.64 -0.08 -1.24
CA GLY A 248 -5.21 0.54 -2.48
C GLY A 248 -4.53 1.89 -2.27
N GLU A 249 -3.23 1.86 -1.96
CA GLU A 249 -2.39 3.04 -1.79
C GLU A 249 -1.63 3.29 -3.10
N ILE A 250 -1.70 4.52 -3.61
CA ILE A 250 -1.27 4.87 -4.98
C ILE A 250 0.20 4.46 -5.23
N ALA A 251 1.12 4.82 -4.33
CA ALA A 251 2.54 4.55 -4.54
C ALA A 251 2.85 3.05 -4.55
N SER A 252 2.26 2.29 -3.59
CA SER A 252 2.48 0.85 -3.49
C SER A 252 1.79 0.06 -4.59
N ASN A 253 0.59 0.50 -5.01
CA ASN A 253 -0.14 -0.13 -6.11
C ASN A 253 0.61 0.08 -7.43
N ASN A 254 0.95 1.33 -7.77
CA ASN A 254 1.73 1.67 -8.96
C ASN A 254 3.09 0.95 -9.00
N GLY A 255 3.85 1.06 -7.90
CA GLY A 255 5.16 0.43 -7.81
C GLY A 255 5.10 -1.10 -7.95
N GLY A 256 4.12 -1.75 -7.31
CA GLY A 256 3.91 -3.19 -7.40
C GLY A 256 3.50 -3.67 -8.80
N TRP A 257 2.64 -2.93 -9.48
CA TRP A 257 2.25 -3.22 -10.85
C TRP A 257 3.41 -3.08 -11.83
N GLN A 258 4.14 -1.97 -11.79
CA GLN A 258 5.30 -1.76 -12.64
C GLN A 258 6.43 -2.76 -12.34
N TRP A 259 6.64 -3.11 -11.06
CA TRP A 259 7.59 -4.17 -10.70
C TRP A 259 7.21 -5.51 -11.35
N SER A 260 5.93 -5.89 -11.27
CA SER A 260 5.42 -7.14 -11.86
C SER A 260 5.49 -7.13 -13.39
N ALA A 261 5.28 -5.98 -14.02
CA ALA A 261 5.43 -5.80 -15.46
C ALA A 261 6.90 -5.83 -15.95
N GLY A 262 7.87 -5.66 -15.04
CA GLY A 262 9.29 -5.54 -15.39
C GLY A 262 9.70 -4.12 -15.82
N THR A 263 8.84 -3.11 -15.65
CA THR A 263 9.05 -1.74 -16.11
C THR A 263 9.37 -0.76 -14.97
N GLY A 264 9.27 -1.22 -13.72
CA GLY A 264 9.30 -0.41 -12.50
C GLY A 264 10.67 -0.23 -11.87
N ALA A 265 10.67 0.49 -10.76
CA ALA A 265 11.84 0.58 -9.88
C ALA A 265 12.14 -0.79 -9.26
N ASP A 266 13.42 -1.17 -9.26
CA ASP A 266 13.90 -2.49 -8.76
C ASP A 266 13.28 -3.70 -9.47
N ALA A 267 12.66 -3.52 -10.63
CA ALA A 267 12.15 -4.61 -11.45
C ALA A 267 13.30 -5.41 -12.05
N ALA A 268 13.15 -6.75 -12.07
CA ALA A 268 14.12 -7.68 -12.65
C ALA A 268 13.94 -7.83 -14.15
#